data_19d647742c499cd1f0d6b4438ea3fa00
#
_entry.id   19d647742c499cd1f0d6b4438ea3fa00
#
_cell.length_a   1.000
_cell.length_b   1.000
_cell.length_c   1.000
_cell.angle_alpha   90.00
_cell.angle_beta   90.00
_cell.angle_gamma   90.00
#
_symmetry.space_group_name_H-M   'P 1'
#
loop_
_entity.id
_entity.type
_entity.pdbx_description
1 polymer ?
#
loop_
_entity_poly.entity_id
_entity_poly.type
_entity_poly.pdbx_seq_one_letter_code
_entity_poly.pdbx_strand_id
1 'polypeptide(L)'
;MRYREVIRTPLWLLAIIYFFFLSLVISIWAALGNNSALVSLVVLTLTLIVIYIKTALIIEVDEREIRVGRAHLQREFLGEIVTLNNQQLKKIRTRDADPAAFLAIRFWSPRAIQLFVNDTRDATPYWLISTSQPEKVLTALKALKS
;
A
#
# COMPACT_ATOMS: atom_id res chain seq x y z
N MET A 1 13.11 -5.31 16.34
CA MET A 1 12.23 -5.38 15.14
C MET A 1 11.94 -6.84 14.82
N ARG A 2 10.69 -7.24 14.88
CA ARG A 2 10.30 -8.65 14.67
C ARG A 2 9.95 -8.97 13.22
N TYR A 3 9.43 -8.00 12.47
CA TYR A 3 9.03 -8.17 11.08
C TYR A 3 9.03 -6.84 10.33
N ARG A 4 9.49 -6.87 9.08
CA ARG A 4 9.42 -5.73 8.18
C ARG A 4 9.13 -6.21 6.76
N GLU A 5 8.14 -5.59 6.12
CA GLU A 5 7.78 -5.81 4.73
C GLU A 5 7.66 -4.47 4.00
N VAL A 6 8.13 -4.43 2.76
CA VAL A 6 7.96 -3.27 1.88
C VAL A 6 7.25 -3.73 0.61
N ILE A 7 6.03 -3.27 0.41
CA ILE A 7 5.24 -3.55 -0.80
C ILE A 7 5.46 -2.40 -1.78
N ARG A 8 6.17 -2.70 -2.87
CA ARG A 8 6.48 -1.73 -3.93
C ARG A 8 5.58 -1.94 -5.14
N THR A 9 5.47 -0.89 -5.94
CA THR A 9 4.80 -0.95 -7.24
C THR A 9 5.51 -1.97 -8.15
N PRO A 10 4.78 -2.92 -8.75
CA PRO A 10 5.39 -3.91 -9.62
C PRO A 10 5.90 -3.30 -10.93
N LEU A 11 6.93 -3.91 -11.50
CA LEU A 11 7.56 -3.41 -12.72
C LEU A 11 6.61 -3.35 -13.93
N TRP A 12 5.66 -4.29 -14.04
CA TRP A 12 4.68 -4.27 -15.13
C TRP A 12 3.79 -3.02 -15.10
N LEU A 13 3.39 -2.56 -13.91
CA LEU A 13 2.59 -1.35 -13.76
C LEU A 13 3.42 -0.10 -14.08
N LEU A 14 4.67 -0.05 -13.63
CA LEU A 14 5.59 1.03 -13.97
C LEU A 14 5.84 1.09 -15.49
N ALA A 15 5.97 -0.06 -16.15
CA ALA A 15 6.13 -0.14 -17.59
C ALA A 15 4.91 0.43 -18.34
N ILE A 16 3.70 0.13 -17.89
CA ILE A 16 2.46 0.67 -18.46
C ILE A 16 2.42 2.20 -18.29
N ILE A 17 2.70 2.69 -17.10
CA ILE A 17 2.71 4.14 -16.83
C ILE A 17 3.76 4.83 -17.71
N TYR A 18 4.95 4.24 -17.81
CA TYR A 18 6.02 4.80 -18.64
C TYR A 18 5.67 4.80 -20.13
N PHE A 19 4.99 3.76 -20.61
CA PHE A 19 4.47 3.72 -21.97
C PHE A 19 3.53 4.90 -22.27
N PHE A 20 2.61 5.22 -21.38
CA PHE A 20 1.76 6.38 -21.52
C PHE A 20 2.54 7.70 -21.45
N PHE A 21 3.55 7.79 -20.61
CA PHE A 21 4.43 8.96 -20.53
C PHE A 21 5.22 9.16 -21.83
N LEU A 22 5.75 8.09 -22.41
CA LEU A 22 6.43 8.16 -23.71
C LEU A 22 5.48 8.58 -24.83
N SER A 23 4.24 8.11 -24.84
CA SER A 23 3.22 8.56 -25.80
C SER A 23 2.95 10.06 -25.69
N LEU A 24 2.91 10.59 -24.45
CA LEU A 24 2.78 12.02 -24.20
C LEU A 24 4.00 12.81 -24.68
N VAL A 25 5.22 12.29 -24.44
CA VAL A 25 6.46 12.90 -24.93
C VAL A 25 6.47 13.01 -26.46
N ILE A 26 6.06 11.94 -27.16
CA ILE A 26 5.96 11.93 -28.64
C ILE A 26 4.96 12.99 -29.12
N SER A 27 3.82 13.12 -28.45
CA SER A 27 2.82 14.16 -28.78
C SER A 27 3.36 15.57 -28.59
N ILE A 28 4.10 15.81 -27.51
CA ILE A 28 4.76 17.10 -27.24
C ILE A 28 5.85 17.37 -28.27
N TRP A 29 6.62 16.36 -28.65
CA TRP A 29 7.64 16.48 -29.69
C TRP A 29 7.06 16.88 -31.00
N ALA A 30 5.96 16.27 -31.46
CA ALA A 30 5.30 16.58 -32.69
C ALA A 30 4.73 18.01 -32.72
N ALA A 31 4.26 18.51 -31.56
CA ALA A 31 3.64 19.83 -31.43
C ALA A 31 4.62 20.98 -31.17
N LEU A 32 5.63 20.76 -30.36
CA LEU A 32 6.48 21.79 -29.75
C LEU A 32 7.99 21.63 -30.04
N GLY A 33 8.39 20.54 -30.69
CA GLY A 33 9.78 20.27 -31.10
C GLY A 33 10.68 19.63 -30.02
N ASN A 34 11.97 19.53 -30.37
CA ASN A 34 12.94 18.71 -29.65
C ASN A 34 13.19 19.15 -28.20
N ASN A 35 13.32 20.46 -27.96
CA ASN A 35 13.63 20.97 -26.62
C ASN A 35 12.50 20.67 -25.62
N SER A 36 11.25 20.91 -26.05
CA SER A 36 10.07 20.61 -25.22
C SER A 36 9.90 19.13 -24.97
N ALA A 37 10.19 18.28 -25.96
CA ALA A 37 10.18 16.84 -25.80
C ALA A 37 11.22 16.36 -24.79
N LEU A 38 12.44 16.89 -24.85
CA LEU A 38 13.51 16.53 -23.92
C LEU A 38 13.15 16.93 -22.48
N VAL A 39 12.66 18.14 -22.27
CA VAL A 39 12.23 18.62 -20.95
C VAL A 39 11.10 17.75 -20.40
N SER A 40 10.08 17.45 -21.22
CA SER A 40 8.96 16.61 -20.81
C SER A 40 9.40 15.18 -20.47
N LEU A 41 10.32 14.61 -21.23
CA LEU A 41 10.88 13.27 -20.93
C LEU A 41 11.56 13.25 -19.56
N VAL A 42 12.39 14.24 -19.25
CA VAL A 42 13.06 14.35 -17.95
C VAL A 42 12.05 14.52 -16.82
N VAL A 43 11.10 15.42 -16.95
CA VAL A 43 10.07 15.69 -15.93
C VAL A 43 9.21 14.46 -15.67
N LEU A 44 8.73 13.78 -16.72
CA LEU A 44 7.90 12.58 -16.58
C LEU A 44 8.67 11.40 -16.00
N THR A 45 9.94 11.25 -16.36
CA THR A 45 10.81 10.21 -15.76
C THR A 45 11.03 10.44 -14.27
N LEU A 46 11.32 11.68 -13.86
CA LEU A 46 11.43 12.04 -12.44
C LEU A 46 10.10 11.84 -11.70
N THR A 47 8.98 12.17 -12.33
CA THR A 47 7.64 11.93 -11.78
C THR A 47 7.41 10.43 -11.51
N LEU A 48 7.80 9.57 -12.46
CA LEU A 48 7.68 8.12 -12.30
C LEU A 48 8.51 7.61 -11.11
N ILE A 49 9.72 8.12 -10.94
CA ILE A 49 10.58 7.79 -9.79
C ILE A 49 9.91 8.21 -8.48
N VAL A 50 9.36 9.41 -8.42
CA VAL A 50 8.62 9.90 -7.24
C VAL A 50 7.40 9.01 -6.94
N ILE A 51 6.63 8.63 -7.96
CA ILE A 51 5.50 7.69 -7.82
C ILE A 51 6.00 6.38 -7.22
N TYR A 52 7.06 5.80 -7.75
CA TYR A 52 7.63 4.54 -7.25
C TYR A 52 8.03 4.61 -5.78
N ILE A 53 8.66 5.69 -5.36
CA ILE A 53 9.09 5.88 -3.97
C ILE A 53 7.89 6.11 -3.04
N LYS A 54 6.95 6.96 -3.46
CA LYS A 54 5.80 7.36 -2.62
C LYS A 54 4.72 6.30 -2.48
N THR A 55 4.59 5.40 -3.45
CA THR A 55 3.59 4.32 -3.41
C THR A 55 4.04 3.10 -2.62
N ALA A 56 5.30 3.03 -2.21
CA ALA A 56 5.78 1.96 -1.33
C ALA A 56 5.01 1.96 -0.01
N LEU A 57 4.45 0.81 0.35
CA LEU A 57 3.81 0.58 1.63
C LEU A 57 4.77 -0.19 2.53
N ILE A 58 5.11 0.40 3.66
CA ILE A 58 6.02 -0.19 4.63
C ILE A 58 5.19 -0.70 5.81
N ILE A 59 5.33 -1.98 6.13
CA ILE A 59 4.73 -2.62 7.30
C ILE A 59 5.87 -3.01 8.23
N GLU A 60 5.82 -2.53 9.46
CA GLU A 60 6.79 -2.85 10.50
C GLU A 60 6.05 -3.32 11.75
N VAL A 61 6.46 -4.47 12.27
CA VAL A 61 5.98 -4.99 13.56
C VAL A 61 7.15 -5.00 14.52
N ASP A 62 7.04 -4.19 15.55
CA ASP A 62 8.01 -4.05 16.62
C ASP A 62 7.51 -4.77 17.89
N GLU A 63 8.22 -4.63 19.01
CA GLU A 63 7.84 -5.21 20.30
C GLU A 63 6.70 -4.46 21.02
N ARG A 64 6.38 -3.26 20.57
CA ARG A 64 5.40 -2.38 21.21
C ARG A 64 4.21 -2.02 20.33
N GLU A 65 4.41 -2.00 19.01
CA GLU A 65 3.42 -1.51 18.07
C GLU A 65 3.57 -2.12 16.67
N ILE A 66 2.51 -2.02 15.88
CA ILE A 66 2.57 -2.17 14.43
C ILE A 66 2.54 -0.78 13.78
N ARG A 67 3.38 -0.59 12.78
CA ARG A 67 3.41 0.60 11.92
C ARG A 67 3.08 0.23 10.49
N VAL A 68 2.19 0.98 9.88
CA VAL A 68 1.82 0.81 8.48
C VAL A 68 1.84 2.18 7.81
N GLY A 69 2.89 2.44 7.04
CA GLY A 69 3.13 3.76 6.48
C GLY A 69 3.34 4.80 7.58
N ARG A 70 2.39 5.72 7.72
CA ARG A 70 2.41 6.76 8.77
C ARG A 70 1.56 6.43 10.00
N ALA A 71 0.71 5.42 9.88
CA ALA A 71 -0.15 5.00 10.98
C ALA A 71 0.58 4.01 11.89
N HIS A 72 0.26 4.06 13.17
CA HIS A 72 0.76 3.12 14.17
C HIS A 72 -0.36 2.71 15.12
N LEU A 73 -0.29 1.47 15.59
CA LEU A 73 -1.21 0.93 16.57
C LEU A 73 -0.43 0.19 17.65
N GLN A 74 -0.63 0.61 18.88
CA GLN A 74 0.04 0.01 20.02
C GLN A 74 -0.51 -1.39 20.31
N ARG A 75 0.34 -2.25 20.87
CA ARG A 75 0.06 -3.63 21.23
C ARG A 75 -1.25 -3.81 22.02
N GLU A 76 -1.52 -2.93 22.97
CA GLU A 76 -2.68 -2.97 23.88
C GLU A 76 -4.03 -2.81 23.15
N PHE A 77 -4.03 -2.17 21.97
CA PHE A 77 -5.22 -1.94 21.14
C PHE A 77 -5.41 -2.97 20.02
N LEU A 78 -4.56 -3.98 19.95
CA LEU A 78 -4.65 -5.05 18.96
C LEU A 78 -5.83 -5.97 19.28
N GLY A 79 -6.81 -6.01 18.37
CA GLY A 79 -7.95 -6.92 18.44
C GLY A 79 -7.68 -8.26 17.74
N GLU A 80 -8.70 -8.78 17.09
CA GLU A 80 -8.63 -9.98 16.27
C GLU A 80 -7.87 -9.70 14.96
N ILE A 81 -7.20 -10.71 14.45
CA ILE A 81 -6.42 -10.63 13.20
C ILE A 81 -6.91 -11.73 12.27
N VAL A 82 -7.35 -11.34 11.07
CA VAL A 82 -7.85 -12.25 10.06
C VAL A 82 -7.06 -12.10 8.77
N THR A 83 -6.59 -13.21 8.22
CA THR A 83 -5.97 -13.23 6.89
C THR A 83 -7.05 -13.27 5.82
N LEU A 84 -6.89 -12.50 4.75
CA LEU A 84 -7.85 -12.37 3.67
C LEU A 84 -7.24 -12.80 2.34
N ASN A 85 -7.97 -13.64 1.60
CA ASN A 85 -7.68 -13.92 0.21
C ASN A 85 -8.24 -12.82 -0.71
N ASN A 86 -8.00 -12.94 -2.02
CA ASN A 86 -8.45 -11.95 -3.00
C ASN A 86 -9.96 -11.76 -3.02
N GLN A 87 -10.75 -12.83 -2.92
CA GLN A 87 -12.21 -12.78 -2.94
C GLN A 87 -12.77 -12.11 -1.68
N GLN A 88 -12.24 -12.48 -0.51
CA GLN A 88 -12.61 -11.90 0.78
C GLN A 88 -12.27 -10.41 0.84
N LEU A 89 -11.08 -10.04 0.38
CA LEU A 89 -10.64 -8.65 0.31
C LEU A 89 -11.53 -7.82 -0.60
N LYS A 90 -11.88 -8.34 -1.78
CA LYS A 90 -12.80 -7.67 -2.71
C LYS A 90 -14.18 -7.46 -2.08
N LYS A 91 -14.71 -8.46 -1.40
CA LYS A 91 -16.01 -8.38 -0.71
C LYS A 91 -16.01 -7.29 0.36
N ILE A 92 -14.98 -7.23 1.20
CA ILE A 92 -14.87 -6.22 2.26
C ILE A 92 -14.71 -4.81 1.68
N ARG A 93 -14.01 -4.67 0.57
CA ARG A 93 -13.82 -3.36 -0.09
C ARG A 93 -15.06 -2.83 -0.81
N THR A 94 -15.96 -3.70 -1.23
CA THR A 94 -17.11 -3.32 -2.06
C THR A 94 -18.41 -3.44 -1.30
N ARG A 95 -18.79 -4.63 -0.88
CA ARG A 95 -20.10 -4.92 -0.29
C ARG A 95 -20.18 -4.58 1.19
N ASP A 96 -19.13 -4.91 1.94
CA ASP A 96 -19.06 -4.78 3.39
C ASP A 96 -18.11 -3.63 3.80
N ALA A 97 -17.91 -2.63 2.91
CA ALA A 97 -17.02 -1.52 3.16
C ALA A 97 -17.49 -0.66 4.34
N ASP A 98 -16.60 -0.43 5.30
CA ASP A 98 -16.81 0.51 6.40
C ASP A 98 -16.02 1.80 6.14
N PRO A 99 -16.68 2.96 6.00
CA PRO A 99 -15.99 4.21 5.73
C PRO A 99 -15.08 4.68 6.89
N ALA A 100 -15.26 4.16 8.10
CA ALA A 100 -14.42 4.48 9.24
C ALA A 100 -13.16 3.59 9.32
N ALA A 101 -13.06 2.52 8.51
CA ALA A 101 -11.90 1.64 8.49
C ALA A 101 -10.66 2.32 7.91
N PHE A 102 -9.49 1.98 8.48
CA PHE A 102 -8.21 2.40 7.91
C PHE A 102 -7.80 1.47 6.77
N LEU A 103 -7.58 2.03 5.58
CA LEU A 103 -7.24 1.28 4.38
C LEU A 103 -5.80 1.53 3.96
N ALA A 104 -4.94 0.55 4.15
CA ALA A 104 -3.57 0.51 3.63
C ALA A 104 -3.47 -0.55 2.52
N ILE A 105 -4.24 -0.36 1.44
CA ILE A 105 -4.39 -1.34 0.37
C ILE A 105 -3.64 -0.89 -0.87
N ARG A 106 -3.02 -1.87 -1.54
CA ARG A 106 -2.46 -1.73 -2.87
C ARG A 106 -3.19 -2.69 -3.82
N PHE A 107 -3.76 -2.15 -4.90
CA PHE A 107 -4.59 -2.93 -5.83
C PHE A 107 -3.84 -4.06 -6.53
N TRP A 108 -2.52 -3.97 -6.62
CA TRP A 108 -1.65 -5.00 -7.19
C TRP A 108 -1.29 -6.11 -6.19
N SER A 109 -1.69 -5.98 -4.93
CA SER A 109 -1.49 -7.00 -3.90
C SER A 109 -2.81 -7.69 -3.61
N PRO A 110 -2.99 -8.97 -4.01
CA PRO A 110 -4.28 -9.65 -3.92
C PRO A 110 -4.60 -10.18 -2.53
N ARG A 111 -3.64 -10.16 -1.60
CA ARG A 111 -3.79 -10.67 -0.23
C ARG A 111 -3.67 -9.53 0.77
N ALA A 112 -4.37 -9.69 1.87
CA ALA A 112 -4.37 -8.70 2.95
C ALA A 112 -4.61 -9.35 4.30
N ILE A 113 -4.39 -8.56 5.35
CA ILE A 113 -4.87 -8.88 6.70
C ILE A 113 -5.90 -7.83 7.12
N GLN A 114 -6.86 -8.26 7.91
CA GLN A 114 -7.80 -7.42 8.63
C GLN A 114 -7.42 -7.45 10.10
N LEU A 115 -7.10 -6.30 10.66
CA LEU A 115 -6.69 -6.12 12.03
C LEU A 115 -7.73 -5.28 12.76
N PHE A 116 -8.49 -5.88 13.66
CA PHE A 116 -9.48 -5.16 14.46
C PHE A 116 -8.81 -4.29 15.52
N VAL A 117 -9.37 -3.13 15.78
CA VAL A 117 -8.89 -2.16 16.77
C VAL A 117 -9.77 -2.23 18.01
N ASN A 118 -9.16 -2.45 19.17
CA ASN A 118 -9.82 -2.47 20.48
C ASN A 118 -9.52 -1.20 21.29
N ASP A 119 -9.63 -0.04 20.67
CA ASP A 119 -9.53 1.25 21.39
C ASP A 119 -10.90 1.94 21.39
N THR A 120 -11.49 2.08 22.57
CA THR A 120 -12.79 2.74 22.76
C THR A 120 -12.78 4.24 22.41
N ARG A 121 -11.59 4.84 22.34
CA ARG A 121 -11.37 6.26 22.00
C ARG A 121 -11.20 6.49 20.51
N ASP A 122 -10.93 5.42 19.73
CA ASP A 122 -10.74 5.47 18.29
C ASP A 122 -12.00 4.95 17.59
N ALA A 123 -12.56 5.76 16.70
CA ALA A 123 -13.70 5.36 15.88
C ALA A 123 -13.36 4.35 14.79
N THR A 124 -12.09 4.06 14.55
CA THR A 124 -11.63 3.12 13.53
C THR A 124 -11.92 1.67 13.95
N PRO A 125 -12.80 0.93 13.26
CA PRO A 125 -13.17 -0.43 13.67
C PRO A 125 -12.08 -1.45 13.36
N TYR A 126 -11.40 -1.31 12.23
CA TYR A 126 -10.34 -2.21 11.79
C TYR A 126 -9.39 -1.54 10.80
N TRP A 127 -8.22 -2.13 10.64
CA TRP A 127 -7.25 -1.82 9.60
C TRP A 127 -7.26 -2.91 8.53
N LEU A 128 -7.26 -2.51 7.29
CA LEU A 128 -7.17 -3.41 6.14
C LEU A 128 -5.83 -3.16 5.45
N ILE A 129 -4.92 -4.12 5.55
CA ILE A 129 -3.51 -3.95 5.18
C ILE A 129 -3.14 -4.97 4.11
N SER A 130 -2.72 -4.48 2.93
CA SER A 130 -2.14 -5.33 1.89
C SER A 130 -0.83 -5.95 2.35
N THR A 131 -0.64 -7.24 2.06
CA THR A 131 0.62 -7.95 2.33
C THR A 131 0.82 -9.07 1.32
N SER A 132 2.07 -9.32 0.95
CA SER A 132 2.45 -10.48 0.14
C SER A 132 2.62 -11.75 0.98
N GLN A 133 2.79 -11.61 2.28
CA GLN A 133 3.08 -12.70 3.22
C GLN A 133 2.17 -12.67 4.46
N PRO A 134 0.84 -12.86 4.29
CA PRO A 134 -0.13 -12.69 5.37
C PRO A 134 0.16 -13.56 6.59
N GLU A 135 0.65 -14.79 6.39
CA GLU A 135 0.96 -15.73 7.47
C GLU A 135 2.14 -15.24 8.34
N LYS A 136 3.14 -14.63 7.73
CA LYS A 136 4.28 -14.06 8.48
C LYS A 136 3.87 -12.83 9.29
N VAL A 137 3.06 -11.96 8.70
CA VAL A 137 2.50 -10.80 9.41
C VAL A 137 1.61 -11.27 10.57
N LEU A 138 0.75 -12.26 10.32
CA LEU A 138 -0.10 -12.85 11.36
C LEU A 138 0.74 -13.41 12.53
N THR A 139 1.80 -14.16 12.22
CA THR A 139 2.69 -14.72 13.24
C THR A 139 3.38 -13.62 14.04
N ALA A 140 3.89 -12.59 13.37
CA ALA A 140 4.53 -11.44 14.02
C ALA A 140 3.55 -10.69 14.94
N LEU A 141 2.31 -10.47 14.49
CA LEU A 141 1.28 -9.80 15.27
C LEU A 141 0.78 -10.63 16.46
N LYS A 142 0.66 -11.95 16.30
CA LYS A 142 0.35 -12.84 17.41
C LYS A 142 1.45 -12.82 18.48
N ALA A 143 2.71 -12.82 18.05
CA ALA A 143 3.85 -12.69 18.95
C ALA A 143 3.93 -11.30 19.63
N LEU A 144 3.42 -10.27 18.97
CA LEU A 144 3.28 -8.93 19.57
C LEU A 144 2.19 -8.91 20.63
N LYS A 145 1.07 -9.62 20.39
CA LYS A 145 -0.09 -9.66 21.29
C LYS A 145 0.16 -10.53 22.54
N SER A 146 0.98 -11.57 22.42
CA SER A 146 1.36 -12.43 23.53
C SER A 146 2.27 -11.71 24.54
#